data_3b706dd7b79e94bd6360e671911c5396
#
_entry.id   3b706dd7b79e94bd6360e671911c5396
#
_cell.length_a   1.000
_cell.length_b   1.000
_cell.length_c   1.000
_cell.angle_alpha   90.00
_cell.angle_beta   90.00
_cell.angle_gamma   90.00
#
_symmetry.space_group_name_H-M   'P 1'
#
loop_
_entity.id
_entity.type
_entity.pdbx_description
1 polymer ?
#
loop_
_entity_poly.entity_id
_entity_poly.type
_entity_poly.pdbx_seq_one_letter_code
_entity_poly.pdbx_strand_id
1 'polypeptide(L)'
;MQGEIRTPEERARDVNRLPVEILSFFRMREDMRVIEILPSGGWFTKILAPVLKDKGKLYVTHPEGRYAEQYRTLAKLPGLEKVGEIGWGAAGTGSRDFGPSGKWVVDPVDIVVTFRNYHNFSVADRATVNHSVFDALKPGGYYGIVDHTRRHNEPSTRANGRRVDPVLVIKEVQEAGFQLVDYSNLYFRPNDTLALEVGDPAVNDRTDRIALLFRKPERR
;
A
#
# COMPACT_ATOMS: atom_id res chain seq x y z
N MET A 1 8.08 -7.82 -16.93
CA MET A 1 8.40 -6.71 -16.00
C MET A 1 9.90 -6.41 -15.93
N GLN A 2 10.56 -6.34 -17.06
CA GLN A 2 11.98 -5.99 -17.20
C GLN A 2 12.13 -4.51 -17.58
N GLY A 3 11.69 -3.60 -16.72
CA GLY A 3 11.94 -2.16 -16.92
C GLY A 3 13.39 -1.84 -16.52
N GLU A 4 14.11 -1.05 -17.31
CA GLU A 4 15.48 -0.59 -17.04
C GLU A 4 15.64 0.16 -15.71
N ILE A 5 14.54 0.67 -15.15
CA ILE A 5 14.51 1.45 -13.92
C ILE A 5 14.75 0.60 -12.65
N ARG A 6 14.63 -0.73 -12.72
CA ARG A 6 14.77 -1.63 -11.57
C ARG A 6 16.16 -2.25 -11.52
N THR A 7 16.80 -2.20 -10.35
CA THR A 7 18.11 -2.83 -10.15
C THR A 7 18.01 -4.36 -10.13
N PRO A 8 19.13 -5.10 -10.33
CA PRO A 8 19.14 -6.56 -10.15
C PRO A 8 18.65 -7.02 -8.77
N GLU A 9 19.02 -6.31 -7.70
CA GLU A 9 18.63 -6.60 -6.32
C GLU A 9 17.12 -6.39 -6.12
N GLU A 10 16.53 -5.37 -6.74
CA GLU A 10 15.08 -5.16 -6.73
C GLU A 10 14.35 -6.28 -7.47
N ARG A 11 14.89 -6.76 -8.59
CA ARG A 11 14.33 -7.89 -9.32
C ARG A 11 14.47 -9.21 -8.57
N ALA A 12 15.58 -9.44 -7.88
CA ALA A 12 15.77 -10.63 -7.04
C ALA A 12 14.68 -10.78 -5.96
N ARG A 13 14.03 -9.69 -5.58
CA ARG A 13 12.93 -9.71 -4.59
C ARG A 13 11.57 -10.11 -5.18
N ASP A 14 11.45 -10.25 -6.51
CA ASP A 14 10.19 -10.61 -7.17
C ASP A 14 9.67 -11.97 -6.69
N VAL A 15 10.56 -12.91 -6.44
CA VAL A 15 10.22 -14.25 -5.92
C VAL A 15 9.48 -14.21 -4.57
N ASN A 16 9.72 -13.19 -3.76
CA ASN A 16 9.08 -13.01 -2.46
C ASN A 16 7.94 -11.97 -2.48
N ARG A 17 7.90 -11.12 -3.51
CA ARG A 17 6.91 -10.05 -3.62
C ARG A 17 5.82 -10.32 -4.64
N LEU A 18 6.02 -11.33 -5.51
CA LEU A 18 5.04 -11.85 -6.45
C LEU A 18 4.26 -10.72 -7.17
N PRO A 19 4.95 -9.78 -7.86
CA PRO A 19 4.29 -8.56 -8.34
C PRO A 19 3.22 -8.83 -9.39
N VAL A 20 3.39 -9.84 -10.24
CA VAL A 20 2.37 -10.17 -11.26
C VAL A 20 1.12 -10.72 -10.59
N GLU A 21 1.31 -11.66 -9.67
CA GLU A 21 0.24 -12.36 -8.98
C GLU A 21 -0.57 -11.41 -8.10
N ILE A 22 0.11 -10.52 -7.33
CA ILE A 22 -0.61 -9.58 -6.46
C ILE A 22 -1.34 -8.50 -7.26
N LEU A 23 -0.76 -7.98 -8.33
CA LEU A 23 -1.43 -6.99 -9.17
C LEU A 23 -2.62 -7.62 -9.92
N SER A 24 -2.51 -8.89 -10.33
CA SER A 24 -3.63 -9.67 -10.90
C SER A 24 -4.74 -9.89 -9.86
N PHE A 25 -4.39 -10.26 -8.62
CA PHE A 25 -5.34 -10.39 -7.52
C PHE A 25 -6.07 -9.06 -7.25
N PHE A 26 -5.38 -7.93 -7.32
CA PHE A 26 -5.97 -6.59 -7.21
C PHE A 26 -6.74 -6.15 -8.45
N ARG A 27 -6.86 -7.00 -9.49
CA ARG A 27 -7.57 -6.71 -10.74
C ARG A 27 -7.01 -5.48 -11.46
N MET A 28 -5.69 -5.26 -11.32
CA MET A 28 -5.01 -4.13 -11.93
C MET A 28 -5.03 -4.23 -13.46
N ARG A 29 -5.30 -3.11 -14.13
CA ARG A 29 -5.25 -2.97 -15.59
C ARG A 29 -4.44 -1.75 -15.98
N GLU A 30 -3.90 -1.77 -17.17
CA GLU A 30 -3.03 -0.70 -17.72
C GLU A 30 -3.75 0.65 -17.96
N ASP A 31 -5.09 0.64 -18.01
CA ASP A 31 -5.94 1.79 -18.26
C ASP A 31 -6.45 2.48 -16.98
N MET A 32 -6.06 1.95 -15.81
CA MET A 32 -6.55 2.44 -14.52
C MET A 32 -5.83 3.70 -14.05
N ARG A 33 -6.55 4.50 -13.28
CA ARG A 33 -5.99 5.55 -12.41
C ARG A 33 -5.73 4.92 -11.05
N VAL A 34 -4.48 4.97 -10.61
CA VAL A 34 -3.99 4.23 -9.43
C VAL A 34 -3.36 5.21 -8.45
N ILE A 35 -3.63 5.04 -7.16
CA ILE A 35 -2.85 5.68 -6.09
C ILE A 35 -2.05 4.60 -5.35
N GLU A 36 -0.75 4.79 -5.22
CA GLU A 36 0.12 4.03 -4.33
C GLU A 36 0.39 4.84 -3.06
N ILE A 37 0.02 4.28 -1.91
CA ILE A 37 0.24 4.92 -0.59
C ILE A 37 1.65 4.58 -0.10
N LEU A 38 2.42 5.59 0.29
CA LEU A 38 3.77 5.46 0.85
C LEU A 38 4.70 4.61 -0.02
N PRO A 39 5.09 5.09 -1.22
CA PRO A 39 5.92 4.34 -2.16
C PRO A 39 7.30 3.99 -1.59
N SER A 40 7.79 4.71 -0.56
CA SER A 40 9.13 4.56 0.05
C SER A 40 10.22 4.59 -1.04
N GLY A 41 11.05 3.56 -1.15
CA GLY A 41 12.05 3.44 -2.23
C GLY A 41 11.48 3.10 -3.61
N GLY A 42 10.15 3.10 -3.79
CA GLY A 42 9.48 2.99 -5.08
C GLY A 42 9.51 1.61 -5.73
N TRP A 43 9.61 0.54 -4.93
CA TRP A 43 9.73 -0.79 -5.51
C TRP A 43 8.53 -1.16 -6.40
N PHE A 44 7.28 -0.90 -5.93
CA PHE A 44 6.08 -1.08 -6.74
C PHE A 44 5.87 0.08 -7.72
N THR A 45 6.22 1.31 -7.36
CA THR A 45 6.16 2.48 -8.25
C THR A 45 6.89 2.21 -9.57
N LYS A 46 8.12 1.63 -9.49
CA LYS A 46 8.95 1.27 -10.66
C LYS A 46 8.34 0.14 -11.52
N ILE A 47 7.35 -0.56 -11.02
CA ILE A 47 6.57 -1.58 -11.76
C ILE A 47 5.29 -0.94 -12.33
N LEU A 48 4.59 -0.17 -11.51
CA LEU A 48 3.31 0.42 -11.89
C LEU A 48 3.46 1.54 -12.92
N ALA A 49 4.49 2.39 -12.78
CA ALA A 49 4.68 3.52 -13.67
C ALA A 49 4.78 3.11 -15.16
N PRO A 50 5.64 2.15 -15.57
CA PRO A 50 5.70 1.74 -16.97
C PRO A 50 4.43 1.03 -17.46
N VAL A 51 3.69 0.34 -16.58
CA VAL A 51 2.43 -0.32 -16.94
C VAL A 51 1.33 0.71 -17.25
N LEU A 52 1.27 1.79 -16.48
CA LEU A 52 0.19 2.78 -16.54
C LEU A 52 0.51 3.99 -17.44
N LYS A 53 1.72 4.09 -17.98
CA LYS A 53 2.25 5.33 -18.63
C LYS A 53 1.48 5.78 -19.87
N ASP A 54 0.87 4.86 -20.61
CA ASP A 54 0.27 5.13 -21.92
C ASP A 54 -1.24 5.30 -21.87
N LYS A 55 -1.94 4.53 -21.05
CA LYS A 55 -3.40 4.50 -20.98
C LYS A 55 -3.97 4.84 -19.62
N GLY A 56 -3.18 4.63 -18.57
CA GLY A 56 -3.56 4.87 -17.19
C GLY A 56 -2.90 6.09 -16.59
N LYS A 57 -2.95 6.16 -15.25
CA LYS A 57 -2.25 7.20 -14.48
C LYS A 57 -1.86 6.67 -13.12
N LEU A 58 -0.59 6.81 -12.77
CA LEU A 58 -0.10 6.55 -11.41
C LEU A 58 0.00 7.84 -10.62
N TYR A 59 -0.53 7.82 -9.43
CA TYR A 59 -0.27 8.80 -8.38
C TYR A 59 0.39 8.13 -7.20
N VAL A 60 1.21 8.86 -6.47
CA VAL A 60 1.72 8.47 -5.16
C VAL A 60 1.27 9.46 -4.12
N THR A 61 1.11 8.99 -2.89
CA THR A 61 0.78 9.87 -1.77
C THR A 61 1.62 9.52 -0.55
N HIS A 62 2.03 10.52 0.18
CA HIS A 62 2.90 10.38 1.35
C HIS A 62 2.82 11.65 2.21
N PRO A 63 3.13 11.57 3.52
CA PRO A 63 3.29 12.76 4.35
C PRO A 63 4.52 13.58 3.95
N GLU A 64 4.52 14.84 4.33
CA GLU A 64 5.67 15.73 4.19
C GLU A 64 6.90 15.23 4.99
N GLY A 65 8.04 15.88 4.80
CA GLY A 65 9.30 15.54 5.43
C GLY A 65 10.03 14.40 4.73
N ARG A 66 10.62 13.48 5.47
CA ARG A 66 11.51 12.43 4.93
C ARG A 66 10.89 11.57 3.83
N TYR A 67 9.59 11.32 3.87
CA TYR A 67 8.92 10.54 2.83
C TYR A 67 8.80 11.31 1.52
N ALA A 68 8.48 12.61 1.62
CA ALA A 68 8.48 13.50 0.47
C ALA A 68 9.87 13.60 -0.16
N GLU A 69 10.92 13.73 0.65
CA GLU A 69 12.31 13.78 0.18
C GLU A 69 12.73 12.48 -0.52
N GLN A 70 12.38 11.33 0.05
CA GLN A 70 12.60 10.02 -0.58
C GLN A 70 11.89 9.93 -1.92
N TYR A 71 10.63 10.36 -2.00
CA TYR A 71 9.89 10.35 -3.25
C TYR A 71 10.47 11.33 -4.26
N ARG A 72 10.83 12.56 -3.88
CA ARG A 72 11.47 13.54 -4.78
C ARG A 72 12.78 13.02 -5.38
N THR A 73 13.51 12.20 -4.61
CA THR A 73 14.72 11.50 -5.12
C THR A 73 14.34 10.40 -6.11
N LEU A 74 13.32 9.60 -5.79
CA LEU A 74 12.77 8.57 -6.66
C LEU A 74 12.24 9.15 -7.98
N ALA A 75 11.48 10.24 -7.91
CA ALA A 75 10.84 10.89 -9.06
C ALA A 75 11.81 11.42 -10.12
N LYS A 76 13.10 11.56 -9.78
CA LYS A 76 14.16 11.93 -10.74
C LYS A 76 14.59 10.78 -11.64
N LEU A 77 14.18 9.54 -11.34
CA LEU A 77 14.55 8.39 -12.16
C LEU A 77 13.82 8.41 -13.51
N PRO A 78 14.50 8.08 -14.61
CA PRO A 78 13.87 7.99 -15.94
C PRO A 78 12.66 7.04 -15.92
N GLY A 79 11.58 7.44 -16.58
CA GLY A 79 10.34 6.66 -16.66
C GLY A 79 9.33 6.92 -15.53
N LEU A 80 9.64 7.81 -14.58
CA LEU A 80 8.72 8.24 -13.53
C LEU A 80 8.16 9.66 -13.72
N GLU A 81 8.49 10.32 -14.81
CA GLU A 81 8.14 11.73 -15.09
C GLU A 81 6.62 11.98 -15.12
N LYS A 82 5.85 10.94 -15.44
CA LYS A 82 4.39 11.00 -15.50
C LYS A 82 3.68 10.65 -14.17
N VAL A 83 4.42 10.23 -13.15
CA VAL A 83 3.84 9.90 -11.84
C VAL A 83 3.42 11.18 -11.14
N GLY A 84 2.14 11.25 -10.77
CA GLY A 84 1.60 12.40 -10.02
C GLY A 84 1.88 12.27 -8.53
N GLU A 85 2.04 13.38 -7.84
CA GLU A 85 2.16 13.45 -6.38
C GLU A 85 0.89 14.03 -5.78
N ILE A 86 0.36 13.40 -4.73
CA ILE A 86 -0.80 13.86 -3.98
C ILE A 86 -0.32 14.14 -2.55
N GLY A 87 -0.41 15.38 -2.13
CA GLY A 87 -0.08 15.75 -0.75
C GLY A 87 -1.09 15.19 0.25
N TRP A 88 -0.61 14.84 1.45
CA TRP A 88 -1.48 14.40 2.55
C TRP A 88 -2.23 15.53 3.25
N GLY A 89 -2.05 16.77 2.80
CA GLY A 89 -2.49 17.98 3.48
C GLY A 89 -1.49 18.42 4.56
N ALA A 90 -1.82 19.45 5.33
CA ALA A 90 -0.95 19.90 6.40
C ALA A 90 -0.78 18.75 7.41
N ALA A 91 0.45 18.27 7.58
CA ALA A 91 0.76 17.35 8.65
C ALA A 91 0.36 17.97 9.99
N GLY A 92 -0.29 17.20 10.86
CA GLY A 92 -0.47 17.59 12.24
C GLY A 92 0.89 17.97 12.86
N THR A 93 0.91 18.86 13.82
CA THR A 93 2.13 19.40 14.44
C THR A 93 2.90 18.39 15.28
N GLY A 94 2.46 17.12 15.32
CA GLY A 94 3.09 16.03 16.06
C GLY A 94 3.95 15.14 15.15
N SER A 95 5.17 14.82 15.59
CA SER A 95 6.14 13.97 14.88
C SER A 95 5.69 12.50 14.67
N ARG A 96 4.45 12.15 15.00
CA ARG A 96 3.84 10.82 14.87
C ARG A 96 2.49 10.83 14.18
N ASP A 97 2.00 11.97 13.70
CA ASP A 97 0.74 12.07 12.98
C ASP A 97 0.99 11.75 11.51
N PHE A 98 0.82 10.50 11.13
CA PHE A 98 0.98 10.00 9.77
C PHE A 98 -0.32 10.01 8.96
N GLY A 99 -1.43 10.43 9.56
CA GLY A 99 -2.72 10.50 8.87
C GLY A 99 -2.80 11.71 7.94
N PRO A 100 -3.49 11.59 6.79
CA PRO A 100 -3.81 12.75 5.97
C PRO A 100 -4.73 13.68 6.76
N SER A 101 -4.43 14.99 6.73
CA SER A 101 -5.23 16.00 7.43
C SER A 101 -6.51 16.40 6.69
N GLY A 102 -6.80 15.74 5.56
CA GLY A 102 -7.97 16.06 4.76
C GLY A 102 -8.11 15.19 3.53
N LYS A 103 -9.09 15.53 2.70
CA LYS A 103 -9.38 14.84 1.47
C LYS A 103 -8.25 15.02 0.46
N TRP A 104 -7.84 13.94 -0.18
CA TRP A 104 -6.90 14.00 -1.28
C TRP A 104 -7.53 14.71 -2.49
N VAL A 105 -6.85 15.75 -2.98
CA VAL A 105 -7.31 16.52 -4.13
C VAL A 105 -6.87 15.80 -5.40
N VAL A 106 -7.71 14.93 -5.87
CA VAL A 106 -7.50 14.13 -7.09
C VAL A 106 -8.85 13.79 -7.72
N ASP A 107 -8.90 13.68 -9.05
CA ASP A 107 -10.08 13.11 -9.71
C ASP A 107 -10.26 11.65 -9.30
N PRO A 108 -11.50 11.15 -9.23
CA PRO A 108 -11.77 9.79 -8.77
C PRO A 108 -10.91 8.74 -9.46
N VAL A 109 -10.28 7.86 -8.67
CA VAL A 109 -9.39 6.80 -9.15
C VAL A 109 -10.07 5.43 -9.15
N ASP A 110 -9.50 4.48 -9.92
CA ASP A 110 -10.02 3.12 -10.06
C ASP A 110 -9.62 2.23 -8.89
N ILE A 111 -8.38 2.41 -8.41
CA ILE A 111 -7.82 1.61 -7.33
C ILE A 111 -6.81 2.39 -6.51
N VAL A 112 -6.81 2.13 -5.22
CA VAL A 112 -5.76 2.56 -4.29
C VAL A 112 -5.06 1.31 -3.75
N VAL A 113 -3.73 1.33 -3.66
CA VAL A 113 -2.93 0.20 -3.15
C VAL A 113 -1.95 0.65 -2.09
N THR A 114 -1.71 -0.23 -1.12
CA THR A 114 -0.65 -0.06 -0.11
C THR A 114 0.08 -1.36 0.12
N PHE A 115 1.41 -1.28 0.18
CA PHE A 115 2.28 -2.44 0.30
C PHE A 115 3.20 -2.30 1.50
N ARG A 116 2.88 -2.99 2.60
CA ARG A 116 3.67 -3.06 3.84
C ARG A 116 3.84 -1.69 4.52
N ASN A 117 2.76 -0.93 4.57
CA ASN A 117 2.74 0.38 5.21
C ASN A 117 1.58 0.56 6.20
N TYR A 118 0.54 -0.27 6.11
CA TYR A 118 -0.64 -0.14 6.98
C TYR A 118 -0.27 -0.24 8.47
N HIS A 119 0.73 -1.07 8.80
CA HIS A 119 1.28 -1.18 10.15
C HIS A 119 1.97 0.09 10.68
N ASN A 120 2.36 1.01 9.80
CA ASN A 120 3.00 2.27 10.20
C ASN A 120 2.00 3.30 10.74
N PHE A 121 0.70 3.11 10.48
CA PHE A 121 -0.34 4.02 10.92
C PHE A 121 -0.82 3.68 12.34
N SER A 122 -1.02 4.69 13.18
CA SER A 122 -1.78 4.54 14.42
C SER A 122 -3.24 4.15 14.12
N VAL A 123 -3.99 3.70 15.12
CA VAL A 123 -5.41 3.36 14.92
C VAL A 123 -6.20 4.56 14.38
N ALA A 124 -5.94 5.77 14.92
CA ALA A 124 -6.60 6.99 14.47
C ALA A 124 -6.21 7.34 13.03
N ASP A 125 -4.91 7.21 12.69
CA ASP A 125 -4.42 7.47 11.32
C ASP A 125 -5.02 6.48 10.31
N ARG A 126 -5.17 5.19 10.68
CA ARG A 126 -5.79 4.18 9.80
C ARG A 126 -7.22 4.56 9.45
N ALA A 127 -8.01 5.04 10.42
CA ALA A 127 -9.36 5.52 10.17
C ALA A 127 -9.34 6.67 9.14
N THR A 128 -8.46 7.67 9.34
CA THR A 128 -8.33 8.82 8.45
C THR A 128 -7.86 8.40 7.05
N VAL A 129 -6.84 7.51 6.95
CA VAL A 129 -6.36 6.97 5.68
C VAL A 129 -7.48 6.23 4.95
N ASN A 130 -8.19 5.33 5.64
CA ASN A 130 -9.27 4.55 5.03
C ASN A 130 -10.40 5.45 4.50
N HIS A 131 -10.78 6.52 5.21
CA HIS A 131 -11.75 7.49 4.71
C HIS A 131 -11.21 8.29 3.52
N SER A 132 -9.94 8.72 3.54
CA SER A 132 -9.32 9.41 2.41
C SER A 132 -9.27 8.53 1.16
N VAL A 133 -8.97 7.24 1.32
CA VAL A 133 -9.02 6.24 0.25
C VAL A 133 -10.45 6.09 -0.27
N PHE A 134 -11.43 5.99 0.63
CA PHE A 134 -12.84 5.87 0.24
C PHE A 134 -13.29 7.07 -0.59
N ASP A 135 -12.93 8.28 -0.17
CA ASP A 135 -13.28 9.50 -0.88
C ASP A 135 -12.62 9.62 -2.26
N ALA A 136 -11.35 9.22 -2.35
CA ALA A 136 -10.59 9.27 -3.61
C ALA A 136 -11.06 8.26 -4.66
N LEU A 137 -11.66 7.14 -4.23
CA LEU A 137 -12.14 6.10 -5.14
C LEU A 137 -13.47 6.48 -5.79
N LYS A 138 -13.60 6.15 -7.06
CA LYS A 138 -14.91 6.13 -7.73
C LYS A 138 -15.82 5.03 -7.15
N PRO A 139 -17.16 5.14 -7.24
CA PRO A 139 -18.06 4.04 -6.93
C PRO A 139 -17.64 2.77 -7.70
N GLY A 140 -17.61 1.63 -7.03
CA GLY A 140 -17.11 0.38 -7.59
C GLY A 140 -15.59 0.23 -7.64
N GLY A 141 -14.81 1.25 -7.26
CA GLY A 141 -13.36 1.21 -7.19
C GLY A 141 -12.82 0.30 -6.08
N TYR A 142 -11.55 -0.08 -6.17
CA TYR A 142 -10.92 -1.07 -5.30
C TYR A 142 -9.90 -0.47 -4.34
N TYR A 143 -9.73 -1.12 -3.20
CA TYR A 143 -8.65 -0.86 -2.25
C TYR A 143 -7.89 -2.14 -1.97
N GLY A 144 -6.61 -2.20 -2.36
CA GLY A 144 -5.72 -3.34 -2.19
C GLY A 144 -4.73 -3.12 -1.05
N ILE A 145 -4.68 -4.05 -0.10
CA ILE A 145 -3.78 -4.00 1.06
C ILE A 145 -2.92 -5.24 1.12
N VAL A 146 -1.59 -5.06 1.15
CA VAL A 146 -0.64 -6.11 1.54
C VAL A 146 0.10 -5.64 2.77
N ASP A 147 0.11 -6.44 3.84
CA ASP A 147 0.94 -6.15 5.01
C ASP A 147 1.38 -7.42 5.75
N HIS A 148 2.36 -7.29 6.64
CA HIS A 148 2.84 -8.37 7.48
C HIS A 148 1.76 -8.78 8.49
N THR A 149 1.44 -10.08 8.54
CA THR A 149 0.39 -10.58 9.44
C THR A 149 0.87 -10.76 10.87
N ARG A 150 -0.03 -10.54 11.80
CA ARG A 150 0.07 -10.89 13.21
C ARG A 150 -1.08 -11.83 13.56
N ARG A 151 -0.90 -12.65 14.58
CA ARG A 151 -1.98 -13.50 15.08
C ARG A 151 -3.14 -12.66 15.59
N HIS A 152 -4.36 -13.07 15.28
CA HIS A 152 -5.57 -12.39 15.75
C HIS A 152 -5.58 -12.28 17.29
N ASN A 153 -5.92 -11.08 17.78
CA ASN A 153 -5.93 -10.70 19.20
C ASN A 153 -4.57 -10.76 19.91
N GLU A 154 -3.47 -11.01 19.21
CA GLU A 154 -2.15 -10.94 19.84
C GLU A 154 -1.79 -9.49 20.18
N PRO A 155 -1.36 -9.20 21.42
CA PRO A 155 -0.94 -7.85 21.78
C PRO A 155 0.25 -7.38 20.94
N SER A 156 0.29 -6.08 20.64
CA SER A 156 1.42 -5.47 19.96
C SER A 156 2.61 -5.41 20.92
N THR A 157 3.76 -5.84 20.44
CA THR A 157 5.04 -5.83 21.14
C THR A 157 6.10 -5.18 20.24
N ARG A 158 7.32 -4.97 20.77
CA ARG A 158 8.44 -4.51 19.94
C ARG A 158 8.79 -5.52 18.83
N ALA A 159 8.64 -6.81 19.09
CA ALA A 159 8.98 -7.87 18.15
C ALA A 159 7.96 -8.02 17.01
N ASN A 160 6.69 -7.71 17.25
CA ASN A 160 5.62 -7.84 16.24
C ASN A 160 4.96 -6.51 15.85
N GLY A 161 5.52 -5.39 16.27
CA GLY A 161 4.91 -4.05 16.12
C GLY A 161 4.75 -3.59 14.67
N ARG A 162 5.50 -4.17 13.73
CA ARG A 162 5.34 -3.95 12.27
C ARG A 162 4.48 -5.03 11.60
N ARG A 163 3.57 -5.65 12.35
CA ARG A 163 2.61 -6.65 11.89
C ARG A 163 1.20 -6.20 12.24
N VAL A 164 0.23 -6.53 11.42
CA VAL A 164 -1.19 -6.18 11.62
C VAL A 164 -2.04 -7.42 11.83
N ASP A 165 -3.06 -7.29 12.65
CA ASP A 165 -4.09 -8.30 12.83
C ASP A 165 -5.06 -8.24 11.64
N PRO A 166 -5.20 -9.31 10.83
CA PRO A 166 -6.05 -9.33 9.65
C PRO A 166 -7.51 -8.99 9.93
N VAL A 167 -8.03 -9.50 11.04
CA VAL A 167 -9.45 -9.30 11.42
C VAL A 167 -9.68 -7.82 11.76
N LEU A 168 -8.73 -7.21 12.46
CA LEU A 168 -8.80 -5.79 12.79
C LEU A 168 -8.70 -4.91 11.54
N VAL A 169 -7.80 -5.23 10.60
CA VAL A 169 -7.70 -4.51 9.32
C VAL A 169 -9.03 -4.58 8.55
N ILE A 170 -9.64 -5.78 8.46
CA ILE A 170 -10.92 -5.95 7.79
C ILE A 170 -11.99 -5.07 8.45
N LYS A 171 -12.08 -5.11 9.78
CA LYS A 171 -13.04 -4.30 10.54
C LYS A 171 -12.83 -2.80 10.28
N GLU A 172 -11.60 -2.29 10.43
CA GLU A 172 -11.27 -0.87 10.24
C GLU A 172 -11.59 -0.36 8.83
N VAL A 173 -11.33 -1.17 7.80
CA VAL A 173 -11.62 -0.80 6.40
C VAL A 173 -13.13 -0.84 6.13
N GLN A 174 -13.84 -1.82 6.69
CA GLN A 174 -15.30 -1.90 6.57
C GLN A 174 -16.00 -0.75 7.32
N GLU A 175 -15.48 -0.30 8.44
CA GLU A 175 -15.99 0.87 9.18
C GLU A 175 -15.90 2.16 8.33
N ALA A 176 -14.93 2.27 7.42
CA ALA A 176 -14.86 3.35 6.45
C ALA A 176 -15.85 3.22 5.27
N GLY A 177 -16.68 2.17 5.24
CA GLY A 177 -17.73 1.96 4.24
C GLY A 177 -17.40 0.99 3.13
N PHE A 178 -16.25 0.33 3.14
CA PHE A 178 -15.86 -0.66 2.15
C PHE A 178 -16.53 -2.02 2.36
N GLN A 179 -16.61 -2.79 1.29
CA GLN A 179 -16.97 -4.21 1.32
C GLN A 179 -15.71 -5.05 1.06
N LEU A 180 -15.45 -6.06 1.88
CA LEU A 180 -14.43 -7.06 1.60
C LEU A 180 -14.86 -7.87 0.38
N VAL A 181 -14.00 -7.94 -0.63
CA VAL A 181 -14.24 -8.71 -1.86
C VAL A 181 -13.59 -10.08 -1.77
N ASP A 182 -12.30 -10.09 -1.36
CA ASP A 182 -11.53 -11.32 -1.34
C ASP A 182 -10.26 -11.16 -0.49
N TYR A 183 -9.64 -12.28 -0.15
CA TYR A 183 -8.30 -12.36 0.42
C TYR A 183 -7.48 -13.40 -0.34
N SER A 184 -6.15 -13.29 -0.30
CA SER A 184 -5.27 -14.21 -1.00
C SER A 184 -4.22 -14.82 -0.07
N ASN A 185 -3.94 -16.10 -0.28
CA ASN A 185 -2.88 -16.84 0.38
C ASN A 185 -1.52 -16.78 -0.33
N LEU A 186 -1.35 -15.90 -1.31
CA LEU A 186 -0.10 -15.72 -2.07
C LEU A 186 1.15 -15.61 -1.18
N TYR A 187 1.00 -14.95 -0.06
CA TYR A 187 2.08 -14.67 0.87
C TYR A 187 2.06 -15.53 2.13
N PHE A 188 1.29 -16.62 2.13
CA PHE A 188 1.31 -17.55 3.25
C PHE A 188 2.71 -18.17 3.40
N ARG A 189 3.27 -18.06 4.60
CA ARG A 189 4.61 -18.55 4.94
C ARG A 189 4.53 -19.35 6.25
N PRO A 190 4.31 -20.67 6.18
CA PRO A 190 4.09 -21.51 7.37
C PRO A 190 5.30 -21.53 8.33
N ASN A 191 6.49 -21.20 7.84
CA ASN A 191 7.71 -21.16 8.65
C ASN A 191 7.92 -19.80 9.36
N ASP A 192 7.09 -18.79 9.10
CA ASP A 192 7.11 -17.55 9.87
C ASP A 192 6.27 -17.73 11.14
N THR A 193 6.94 -17.77 12.29
CA THR A 193 6.30 -17.95 13.60
C THR A 193 5.45 -16.76 14.03
N LEU A 194 5.51 -15.64 13.28
CA LEU A 194 4.89 -14.35 13.56
C LEU A 194 5.43 -13.62 14.80
N ALA A 195 6.38 -14.21 15.49
CA ALA A 195 6.93 -13.70 16.74
C ALA A 195 8.17 -12.81 16.56
N LEU A 196 8.80 -12.85 15.37
CA LEU A 196 9.99 -12.07 15.08
C LEU A 196 9.66 -10.75 14.42
N GLU A 197 10.51 -9.75 14.67
CA GLU A 197 10.47 -8.49 13.96
C GLU A 197 10.71 -8.71 12.45
N VAL A 198 9.96 -8.01 11.58
CA VAL A 198 9.95 -8.28 10.12
C VAL A 198 11.29 -8.02 9.42
N GLY A 199 12.21 -7.30 10.06
CA GLY A 199 13.58 -7.08 9.58
C GLY A 199 14.60 -8.08 10.16
N ASP A 200 14.17 -8.99 11.02
CA ASP A 200 15.06 -10.04 11.54
C ASP A 200 15.60 -10.90 10.38
N PRO A 201 16.92 -11.18 10.31
CA PRO A 201 17.52 -11.96 9.22
C PRO A 201 16.85 -13.32 8.99
N ALA A 202 16.27 -13.93 10.01
CA ALA A 202 15.59 -15.23 9.90
C ALA A 202 14.29 -15.15 9.06
N VAL A 203 13.62 -13.97 9.01
CA VAL A 203 12.33 -13.80 8.33
C VAL A 203 12.32 -12.66 7.31
N ASN A 204 13.38 -11.87 7.22
CA ASN A 204 13.44 -10.72 6.31
C ASN A 204 13.13 -11.16 4.86
N ASP A 205 12.25 -10.38 4.20
CA ASP A 205 11.64 -10.66 2.89
C ASP A 205 10.80 -11.96 2.79
N ARG A 206 10.78 -12.81 3.84
CA ARG A 206 10.07 -14.11 3.89
C ARG A 206 8.97 -14.16 4.95
N THR A 207 8.57 -13.00 5.46
CA THR A 207 7.46 -12.89 6.41
C THR A 207 6.14 -13.32 5.81
N ASP A 208 5.28 -13.91 6.64
CA ASP A 208 3.88 -14.12 6.29
C ASP A 208 3.14 -12.77 6.17
N ARG A 209 2.26 -12.65 5.17
CA ARG A 209 1.56 -11.40 4.87
C ARG A 209 0.12 -11.67 4.48
N ILE A 210 -0.75 -10.76 4.89
CA ILE A 210 -2.09 -10.67 4.34
C ILE A 210 -2.06 -10.01 2.96
N ALA A 211 -2.99 -10.41 2.11
CA ALA A 211 -3.37 -9.70 0.91
C ALA A 211 -4.90 -9.62 0.87
N LEU A 212 -5.43 -8.40 0.96
CA LEU A 212 -6.88 -8.14 1.06
C LEU A 212 -7.31 -7.22 -0.07
N LEU A 213 -8.47 -7.51 -0.65
CA LEU A 213 -9.11 -6.67 -1.66
C LEU A 213 -10.47 -6.22 -1.16
N PHE A 214 -10.66 -4.90 -1.15
CA PHE A 214 -11.94 -4.27 -0.81
C PHE A 214 -12.50 -3.52 -2.01
N ARG A 215 -13.81 -3.25 -1.97
CA ARG A 215 -14.50 -2.46 -2.99
C ARG A 215 -15.32 -1.36 -2.33
N LYS A 216 -15.25 -0.16 -2.89
CA LYS A 216 -16.21 0.89 -2.59
C LYS A 216 -17.55 0.52 -3.23
N PRO A 217 -18.67 0.49 -2.49
CA PRO A 217 -19.97 0.19 -3.04
C PRO A 217 -20.31 1.11 -4.21
N GLU A 218 -21.05 0.59 -5.18
CA GLU A 218 -21.69 1.43 -6.19
C GLU A 218 -22.79 2.27 -5.52
N ARG A 219 -22.94 3.51 -5.95
CA ARG A 219 -24.09 4.30 -5.47
C ARG A 219 -25.36 3.56 -5.88
N ARG A 220 -26.24 3.30 -4.92
CA ARG A 220 -27.59 2.88 -5.21
C ARG A 220 -28.36 4.01 -5.87
#